data_0f83596b9acb035e261633070e10afb4
#
_entry.id   0f83596b9acb035e261633070e10afb4
#
_cell.length_a   1.000
_cell.length_b   1.000
_cell.length_c   1.000
_cell.angle_alpha   90.00
_cell.angle_beta   90.00
_cell.angle_gamma   90.00
#
_symmetry.space_group_name_H-M   'P 1'
#
loop_
_entity.id
_entity.type
_entity.pdbx_description
1 polymer ?
#
loop_
_entity_poly.entity_id
_entity_poly.type
_entity_poly.pdbx_seq_one_letter_code
_entity_poly.pdbx_strand_id
1 'polypeptide(L)'
;MSQISLIAGREVLDSRGNPTVEVEVTLDSGAMGHAMVPSGASTGEHEAVELRDGGQRYGGKGVLGAVRHVNTDIAEALIGADARDQRGIDAAMRSLDGTDNKGRLGANALLGVSLAVAHAAADDLRLPLYRHVGGANAHVLPVPMMNVLNGGAHADNSVDFQEFMIMPVGAPSFSEALRWGTETYHALRGVLSARGLSTAVGDEGGFAPDLASNEAAITLLLEAIDAAGFTPGDDIAIALDPAVSEIHRDGSYHLDGEGRVLTPDEMAAYWERIVNTYPVVSIEDGMAEDDWDGWAALTAAIGDRCQLVGDDLFVTNPERLGRGIASSVANSILVKVNQIGTLTETLTAVALATENSYTAVMSHRSGETEDATIADLAVATNCGQIKTGAPCRSDRVAKYNRLLRIESELGSAAAFRGRAALAPRTNG
;
A
#
# COMPACT_ATOMS: atom_id res chain seq x y z
N MET A 1 -16.94 25.66 -17.18
CA MET A 1 -15.82 25.92 -16.25
C MET A 1 -15.85 24.80 -15.24
N SER A 2 -14.73 24.25 -14.83
CA SER A 2 -14.65 23.11 -13.92
C SER A 2 -14.59 23.57 -12.45
N GLN A 3 -15.48 24.51 -12.07
CA GLN A 3 -15.49 25.04 -10.71
C GLN A 3 -16.23 24.10 -9.77
N ILE A 4 -15.71 23.95 -8.56
CA ILE A 4 -16.34 23.18 -7.51
C ILE A 4 -17.60 23.89 -7.05
N SER A 5 -18.76 23.25 -7.17
CA SER A 5 -20.06 23.78 -6.76
C SER A 5 -20.59 23.16 -5.45
N LEU A 6 -20.15 21.93 -5.13
CA LEU A 6 -20.53 21.24 -3.90
C LEU A 6 -19.39 20.34 -3.42
N ILE A 7 -19.15 20.32 -2.11
CA ILE A 7 -18.36 19.31 -1.42
C ILE A 7 -19.21 18.76 -0.29
N ALA A 8 -19.38 17.45 -0.24
CA ALA A 8 -20.18 16.77 0.78
C ALA A 8 -19.44 15.57 1.37
N GLY A 9 -19.15 15.62 2.65
CA GLY A 9 -18.56 14.50 3.40
C GLY A 9 -19.61 13.73 4.18
N ARG A 10 -19.40 12.41 4.29
CA ARG A 10 -20.21 11.53 5.14
C ARG A 10 -19.34 10.48 5.81
N GLU A 11 -19.87 9.92 6.89
CA GLU A 11 -19.27 8.76 7.56
C GLU A 11 -19.81 7.49 6.91
N VAL A 12 -18.89 6.61 6.49
CA VAL A 12 -19.17 5.27 5.97
C VAL A 12 -18.38 4.23 6.75
N LEU A 13 -18.51 2.94 6.44
CA LEU A 13 -17.77 1.88 7.13
C LEU A 13 -16.66 1.32 6.24
N ASP A 14 -15.52 1.03 6.86
CA ASP A 14 -14.44 0.27 6.25
C ASP A 14 -14.67 -1.24 6.31
N SER A 15 -13.77 -2.03 5.73
CA SER A 15 -13.83 -3.50 5.66
C SER A 15 -13.77 -4.20 7.02
N ARG A 16 -13.42 -3.47 8.09
CA ARG A 16 -13.42 -3.95 9.48
C ARG A 16 -14.64 -3.49 10.26
N GLY A 17 -15.57 -2.76 9.61
CA GLY A 17 -16.73 -2.18 10.26
C GLY A 17 -16.43 -0.95 11.11
N ASN A 18 -15.24 -0.34 10.95
CA ASN A 18 -14.92 0.94 11.58
C ASN A 18 -15.36 2.11 10.69
N PRO A 19 -15.77 3.25 11.27
CA PRO A 19 -16.08 4.45 10.51
C PRO A 19 -14.87 4.98 9.75
N THR A 20 -15.12 5.47 8.53
CA THR A 20 -14.19 6.25 7.73
C THR A 20 -14.90 7.36 6.98
N VAL A 21 -14.15 8.23 6.30
CA VAL A 21 -14.66 9.40 5.58
C VAL A 21 -14.87 9.05 4.12
N GLU A 22 -16.08 9.34 3.60
CA GLU A 22 -16.36 9.46 2.18
C GLU A 22 -16.60 10.92 1.84
N VAL A 23 -16.06 11.35 0.70
CA VAL A 23 -16.28 12.69 0.16
C VAL A 23 -16.80 12.60 -1.27
N GLU A 24 -17.79 13.43 -1.58
CA GLU A 24 -18.33 13.67 -2.91
C GLU A 24 -18.10 15.13 -3.30
N VAL A 25 -17.63 15.34 -4.51
CA VAL A 25 -17.42 16.67 -5.13
C VAL A 25 -18.24 16.76 -6.40
N THR A 26 -19.03 17.84 -6.53
CA THR A 26 -19.78 18.15 -7.76
C THR A 26 -19.24 19.45 -8.35
N LEU A 27 -19.08 19.49 -9.66
CA LEU A 27 -18.66 20.66 -10.41
C LEU A 27 -19.88 21.40 -11.01
N ASP A 28 -19.70 22.65 -11.40
CA ASP A 28 -20.74 23.47 -12.08
C ASP A 28 -21.14 22.91 -13.46
N SER A 29 -20.29 22.07 -14.06
CA SER A 29 -20.59 21.29 -15.27
C SER A 29 -21.55 20.11 -15.03
N GLY A 30 -21.79 19.73 -13.76
CA GLY A 30 -22.50 18.53 -13.35
C GLY A 30 -21.61 17.28 -13.24
N ALA A 31 -20.32 17.37 -13.56
CA ALA A 31 -19.37 16.28 -13.32
C ALA A 31 -19.21 16.03 -11.81
N MET A 32 -18.98 14.77 -11.45
CA MET A 32 -18.92 14.33 -10.06
C MET A 32 -17.70 13.44 -9.81
N GLY A 33 -17.19 13.51 -8.60
CA GLY A 33 -16.16 12.60 -8.11
C GLY A 33 -16.43 12.23 -6.67
N HIS A 34 -16.07 11.00 -6.31
CA HIS A 34 -16.15 10.54 -4.93
C HIS A 34 -14.89 9.75 -4.55
N ALA A 35 -14.58 9.73 -3.27
CA ALA A 35 -13.49 8.94 -2.73
C ALA A 35 -13.80 8.52 -1.29
N MET A 36 -13.39 7.31 -0.92
CA MET A 36 -13.44 6.81 0.45
C MET A 36 -12.01 6.63 0.97
N VAL A 37 -11.78 7.09 2.18
CA VAL A 37 -10.42 7.11 2.76
C VAL A 37 -10.13 5.77 3.46
N PRO A 38 -8.99 5.09 3.14
CA PRO A 38 -8.57 3.90 3.86
C PRO A 38 -8.02 4.24 5.25
N SER A 39 -7.97 3.25 6.15
CA SER A 39 -7.53 3.40 7.54
C SER A 39 -6.58 2.28 7.96
N GLY A 40 -5.46 2.59 8.61
CA GLY A 40 -4.51 1.60 9.13
C GLY A 40 -5.01 0.88 10.39
N ALA A 41 -4.47 -0.31 10.66
CA ALA A 41 -4.59 -1.00 11.95
C ALA A 41 -3.44 -0.57 12.87
N SER A 42 -2.22 -0.70 12.40
CA SER A 42 -1.02 -0.06 12.94
C SER A 42 -0.77 1.25 12.18
N THR A 43 -0.22 2.25 12.84
CA THR A 43 0.15 3.53 12.23
C THR A 43 1.57 3.86 12.66
N GLY A 44 2.46 4.14 11.71
CA GLY A 44 3.81 4.63 11.98
C GLY A 44 3.74 5.96 12.77
N GLU A 45 4.67 6.19 13.67
CA GLU A 45 4.69 7.37 14.54
C GLU A 45 4.72 8.69 13.74
N HIS A 46 5.25 8.64 12.52
CA HIS A 46 5.45 9.80 11.66
C HIS A 46 4.36 10.01 10.60
N GLU A 47 3.28 9.23 10.62
CA GLU A 47 2.13 9.40 9.71
C GLU A 47 1.36 10.70 9.97
N ALA A 48 0.71 11.22 8.93
CA ALA A 48 -0.27 12.29 9.08
C ALA A 48 -1.47 11.81 9.92
N VAL A 49 -2.05 12.72 10.71
CA VAL A 49 -3.05 12.39 11.72
C VAL A 49 -4.39 12.01 11.09
N GLU A 50 -4.83 10.79 11.28
CA GLU A 50 -6.20 10.39 11.06
C GLU A 50 -7.08 10.93 12.20
N LEU A 51 -7.94 11.92 11.91
CA LEU A 51 -8.77 12.54 12.94
C LEU A 51 -9.91 11.60 13.35
N ARG A 52 -9.90 11.21 14.62
CA ARG A 52 -10.92 10.38 15.29
C ARG A 52 -11.63 11.17 16.38
N ASP A 53 -12.94 10.92 16.57
CA ASP A 53 -13.78 11.68 17.51
C ASP A 53 -13.46 11.38 18.98
N GLY A 54 -12.89 10.20 19.27
CA GLY A 54 -12.78 9.71 20.65
C GLY A 54 -14.15 9.36 21.27
N GLY A 55 -14.19 9.28 22.59
CA GLY A 55 -15.43 9.02 23.32
C GLY A 55 -15.96 7.59 23.17
N GLN A 56 -17.30 7.40 23.26
CA GLN A 56 -17.90 6.05 23.26
C GLN A 56 -18.43 5.59 21.91
N ARG A 57 -18.75 6.52 21.01
CA ARG A 57 -19.32 6.21 19.71
C ARG A 57 -18.29 5.44 18.87
N TYR A 58 -18.69 4.27 18.36
CA TYR A 58 -17.78 3.33 17.66
C TYR A 58 -16.49 3.02 18.45
N GLY A 59 -16.57 2.95 19.79
CA GLY A 59 -15.38 2.73 20.61
C GLY A 59 -14.32 3.83 20.48
N GLY A 60 -14.70 5.06 20.18
CA GLY A 60 -13.81 6.19 19.96
C GLY A 60 -13.33 6.40 18.52
N LYS A 61 -13.69 5.48 17.60
CA LYS A 61 -13.22 5.50 16.20
C LYS A 61 -14.11 6.31 15.25
N GLY A 62 -15.14 7.05 15.75
CA GLY A 62 -15.98 7.92 14.93
C GLY A 62 -15.18 8.96 14.16
N VAL A 63 -15.72 9.47 13.04
CA VAL A 63 -15.05 10.46 12.16
C VAL A 63 -15.92 11.68 11.87
N LEU A 64 -16.94 11.94 12.71
CA LEU A 64 -17.83 13.10 12.50
C LEU A 64 -17.11 14.45 12.61
N GLY A 65 -16.02 14.53 13.36
CA GLY A 65 -15.14 15.70 13.40
C GLY A 65 -14.54 15.99 12.04
N ALA A 66 -13.92 14.99 11.39
CA ALA A 66 -13.38 15.09 10.04
C ALA A 66 -14.47 15.40 9.00
N VAL A 67 -15.61 14.70 9.06
CA VAL A 67 -16.78 14.97 8.19
C VAL A 67 -17.28 16.41 8.33
N ARG A 68 -17.33 16.95 9.55
CA ARG A 68 -17.71 18.34 9.77
C ARG A 68 -16.71 19.29 9.09
N HIS A 69 -15.41 19.08 9.21
CA HIS A 69 -14.39 19.89 8.55
C HIS A 69 -14.51 19.86 7.02
N VAL A 70 -14.83 18.69 6.43
CA VAL A 70 -15.14 18.58 4.99
C VAL A 70 -16.33 19.47 4.63
N ASN A 71 -17.43 19.39 5.40
CA ASN A 71 -18.69 20.06 5.09
C ASN A 71 -18.72 21.56 5.44
N THR A 72 -17.71 22.06 6.17
CA THR A 72 -17.63 23.47 6.60
C THR A 72 -16.33 24.11 6.14
N ASP A 73 -15.26 24.01 6.92
CA ASP A 73 -13.99 24.73 6.69
C ASP A 73 -13.42 24.49 5.29
N ILE A 74 -13.37 23.22 4.84
CA ILE A 74 -12.77 22.86 3.55
C ILE A 74 -13.72 23.24 2.40
N ALA A 75 -15.01 22.95 2.53
CA ALA A 75 -15.99 23.33 1.51
C ALA A 75 -16.02 24.85 1.31
N GLU A 76 -16.07 25.65 2.40
CA GLU A 76 -16.06 27.11 2.33
C GLU A 76 -14.81 27.65 1.61
N ALA A 77 -13.65 27.05 1.83
CA ALA A 77 -12.38 27.47 1.23
C ALA A 77 -12.27 27.10 -0.25
N LEU A 78 -12.94 26.04 -0.72
CA LEU A 78 -12.73 25.48 -2.05
C LEU A 78 -13.90 25.68 -3.04
N ILE A 79 -15.10 26.02 -2.58
CA ILE A 79 -16.23 26.35 -3.49
C ILE A 79 -15.81 27.48 -4.43
N GLY A 80 -15.99 27.28 -5.75
CA GLY A 80 -15.59 28.19 -6.81
C GLY A 80 -14.15 27.99 -7.32
N ALA A 81 -13.32 27.15 -6.67
CA ALA A 81 -12.00 26.79 -7.16
C ALA A 81 -12.07 25.91 -8.43
N ASP A 82 -11.09 25.98 -9.30
CA ASP A 82 -10.98 25.12 -10.48
C ASP A 82 -10.48 23.73 -10.08
N ALA A 83 -11.32 22.70 -10.22
CA ALA A 83 -11.00 21.32 -9.86
C ALA A 83 -9.79 20.73 -10.63
N ARG A 84 -9.39 21.34 -11.76
CA ARG A 84 -8.21 20.90 -12.54
C ARG A 84 -6.90 21.40 -11.95
N ASP A 85 -6.93 22.37 -11.04
CA ASP A 85 -5.75 22.82 -10.30
C ASP A 85 -5.54 22.00 -9.01
N GLN A 86 -5.29 20.71 -9.18
CA GLN A 86 -5.08 19.78 -8.04
C GLN A 86 -4.04 20.29 -7.05
N ARG A 87 -2.91 20.82 -7.56
CA ARG A 87 -1.82 21.32 -6.70
C ARG A 87 -2.25 22.56 -5.91
N GLY A 88 -3.00 23.48 -6.53
CA GLY A 88 -3.54 24.64 -5.85
C GLY A 88 -4.56 24.27 -4.77
N ILE A 89 -5.43 23.30 -5.05
CA ILE A 89 -6.43 22.79 -4.10
C ILE A 89 -5.74 22.14 -2.90
N ASP A 90 -4.80 21.20 -3.12
CA ASP A 90 -4.08 20.53 -2.04
C ASP A 90 -3.25 21.53 -1.21
N ALA A 91 -2.62 22.51 -1.85
CA ALA A 91 -1.89 23.58 -1.16
C ALA A 91 -2.83 24.46 -0.31
N ALA A 92 -4.02 24.81 -0.81
CA ALA A 92 -5.01 25.56 -0.06
C ALA A 92 -5.49 24.81 1.17
N MET A 93 -5.77 23.51 1.05
CA MET A 93 -6.18 22.65 2.18
C MET A 93 -5.06 22.50 3.23
N ARG A 94 -3.82 22.29 2.80
CA ARG A 94 -2.66 22.22 3.71
C ARG A 94 -2.45 23.54 4.45
N SER A 95 -2.54 24.67 3.75
CA SER A 95 -2.46 26.00 4.36
C SER A 95 -3.61 26.27 5.32
N LEU A 96 -4.80 25.78 5.00
CA LEU A 96 -5.97 25.86 5.88
C LEU A 96 -5.77 25.03 7.14
N ASP A 97 -5.22 23.82 7.06
CA ASP A 97 -4.89 23.01 8.23
C ASP A 97 -3.82 23.69 9.10
N GLY A 98 -2.71 24.12 8.50
CA GLY A 98 -1.66 24.90 9.14
C GLY A 98 -0.79 24.13 10.14
N THR A 99 -0.93 22.78 10.21
CA THR A 99 -0.07 21.91 11.03
C THR A 99 0.78 21.01 10.14
N ASP A 100 1.96 20.59 10.62
CA ASP A 100 2.89 19.77 9.83
C ASP A 100 2.31 18.38 9.52
N ASN A 101 1.53 17.81 10.44
CA ASN A 101 0.97 16.47 10.35
C ASN A 101 -0.54 16.43 10.07
N LYS A 102 -1.14 17.55 9.62
CA LYS A 102 -2.57 17.68 9.31
C LYS A 102 -3.50 17.38 10.51
N GLY A 103 -3.00 17.66 11.71
CA GLY A 103 -3.70 17.31 12.97
C GLY A 103 -4.93 18.17 13.27
N ARG A 104 -5.10 19.36 12.64
CA ARG A 104 -6.23 20.25 12.91
C ARG A 104 -7.50 19.81 12.18
N LEU A 105 -7.43 19.55 10.91
CA LEU A 105 -8.58 19.14 10.07
C LEU A 105 -8.69 17.63 9.92
N GLY A 106 -7.56 16.94 10.00
CA GLY A 106 -7.41 15.51 9.79
C GLY A 106 -6.96 15.15 8.37
N ALA A 107 -5.93 14.31 8.26
CA ALA A 107 -5.46 13.80 6.98
C ALA A 107 -6.57 13.06 6.21
N ASN A 108 -7.46 12.37 6.92
CA ASN A 108 -8.63 11.69 6.34
C ASN A 108 -9.61 12.69 5.69
N ALA A 109 -9.86 13.85 6.29
CA ALA A 109 -10.68 14.89 5.67
C ALA A 109 -10.02 15.47 4.42
N LEU A 110 -8.72 15.82 4.52
CA LEU A 110 -7.97 16.41 3.40
C LEU A 110 -7.86 15.43 2.23
N LEU A 111 -7.50 14.16 2.51
CA LEU A 111 -7.36 13.14 1.47
C LEU A 111 -8.68 12.85 0.75
N GLY A 112 -9.78 12.72 1.50
CA GLY A 112 -11.09 12.49 0.90
C GLY A 112 -11.45 13.56 -0.13
N VAL A 113 -11.24 14.84 0.22
CA VAL A 113 -11.48 15.96 -0.72
C VAL A 113 -10.48 15.94 -1.87
N SER A 114 -9.19 15.76 -1.61
CA SER A 114 -8.13 15.72 -2.62
C SER A 114 -8.41 14.69 -3.71
N LEU A 115 -8.78 13.46 -3.33
CA LEU A 115 -9.08 12.39 -4.26
C LEU A 115 -10.42 12.60 -4.99
N ALA A 116 -11.47 13.03 -4.27
CA ALA A 116 -12.77 13.30 -4.87
C ALA A 116 -12.70 14.43 -5.92
N VAL A 117 -11.89 15.47 -5.67
CA VAL A 117 -11.63 16.53 -6.67
C VAL A 117 -10.94 15.97 -7.91
N ALA A 118 -9.92 15.11 -7.75
CA ALA A 118 -9.26 14.47 -8.88
C ALA A 118 -10.23 13.63 -9.73
N HIS A 119 -11.12 12.87 -9.08
CA HIS A 119 -12.18 12.13 -9.77
C HIS A 119 -13.17 13.04 -10.49
N ALA A 120 -13.63 14.14 -9.87
CA ALA A 120 -14.54 15.09 -10.49
C ALA A 120 -13.90 15.77 -11.71
N ALA A 121 -12.62 16.17 -11.61
CA ALA A 121 -11.88 16.74 -12.73
C ALA A 121 -11.70 15.73 -13.88
N ALA A 122 -11.43 14.45 -13.56
CA ALA A 122 -11.34 13.38 -14.55
C ALA A 122 -12.68 13.19 -15.29
N ASP A 123 -13.80 13.15 -14.55
CA ASP A 123 -15.15 13.04 -15.10
C ASP A 123 -15.51 14.23 -16.01
N ASP A 124 -15.21 15.45 -15.58
CA ASP A 124 -15.41 16.68 -16.39
C ASP A 124 -14.65 16.63 -17.72
N LEU A 125 -13.45 16.07 -17.72
CA LEU A 125 -12.63 15.85 -18.91
C LEU A 125 -12.99 14.60 -19.70
N ARG A 126 -13.91 13.78 -19.19
CA ARG A 126 -14.27 12.46 -19.75
C ARG A 126 -13.07 11.54 -19.92
N LEU A 127 -12.16 11.59 -18.96
CA LEU A 127 -10.99 10.74 -18.89
C LEU A 127 -11.09 9.77 -17.69
N PRO A 128 -10.61 8.53 -17.80
CA PRO A 128 -10.41 7.71 -16.61
C PRO A 128 -9.34 8.37 -15.72
N LEU A 129 -9.42 8.13 -14.41
CA LEU A 129 -8.55 8.80 -13.43
C LEU A 129 -7.06 8.59 -13.73
N TYR A 130 -6.65 7.36 -14.09
CA TYR A 130 -5.24 7.10 -14.41
C TYR A 130 -4.72 7.95 -15.57
N ARG A 131 -5.57 8.29 -16.55
CA ARG A 131 -5.22 9.16 -17.67
C ARG A 131 -5.20 10.64 -17.28
N HIS A 132 -6.13 11.05 -16.43
CA HIS A 132 -6.16 12.42 -15.91
C HIS A 132 -4.90 12.74 -15.11
N VAL A 133 -4.52 11.84 -14.19
CA VAL A 133 -3.36 12.04 -13.31
C VAL A 133 -2.03 11.77 -14.03
N GLY A 134 -1.93 10.67 -14.78
CA GLY A 134 -0.66 10.21 -15.38
C GLY A 134 -0.44 10.64 -16.83
N GLY A 135 -1.46 11.25 -17.46
CA GLY A 135 -1.37 11.72 -18.85
C GLY A 135 -1.26 10.61 -19.87
N ALA A 136 -0.74 10.96 -21.05
CA ALA A 136 -0.63 10.02 -22.18
C ALA A 136 0.33 8.86 -21.92
N ASN A 137 1.28 9.00 -21.01
CA ASN A 137 2.29 7.97 -20.69
C ASN A 137 1.84 6.95 -19.64
N ALA A 138 0.64 7.07 -19.06
CA ALA A 138 0.09 6.12 -18.10
C ALA A 138 -0.34 4.83 -18.81
N HIS A 139 0.49 3.76 -18.72
CA HIS A 139 0.24 2.50 -19.45
C HIS A 139 0.86 1.25 -18.81
N VAL A 140 1.61 1.40 -17.71
CA VAL A 140 2.26 0.26 -17.05
C VAL A 140 1.33 -0.32 -15.99
N LEU A 141 0.90 -1.57 -16.19
CA LEU A 141 0.17 -2.35 -15.21
C LEU A 141 1.15 -2.82 -14.11
N PRO A 142 0.77 -2.73 -12.82
CA PRO A 142 1.65 -3.10 -11.73
C PRO A 142 1.73 -4.61 -11.53
N VAL A 143 2.90 -5.11 -11.09
CA VAL A 143 3.03 -6.46 -10.54
C VAL A 143 2.31 -6.49 -9.19
N PRO A 144 1.35 -7.42 -8.98
CA PRO A 144 0.67 -7.52 -7.70
C PRO A 144 1.53 -8.24 -6.66
N MET A 145 1.63 -7.66 -5.46
CA MET A 145 2.14 -8.27 -4.24
C MET A 145 0.92 -8.73 -3.45
N MET A 146 0.63 -10.04 -3.48
CA MET A 146 -0.59 -10.59 -2.90
C MET A 146 -0.32 -11.20 -1.54
N ASN A 147 -0.81 -10.57 -0.46
CA ASN A 147 -0.69 -11.11 0.89
C ASN A 147 -1.59 -12.33 1.07
N VAL A 148 -1.02 -13.52 1.03
CA VAL A 148 -1.77 -14.80 1.05
C VAL A 148 -1.68 -15.56 2.36
N LEU A 149 -0.72 -15.19 3.26
CA LEU A 149 -0.58 -15.77 4.59
C LEU A 149 -0.17 -14.68 5.59
N ASN A 150 -0.80 -14.68 6.75
CA ASN A 150 -0.66 -13.67 7.77
C ASN A 150 -0.13 -14.23 9.10
N GLY A 151 0.65 -13.40 9.80
CA GLY A 151 1.08 -13.57 11.18
C GLY A 151 1.13 -12.21 11.89
N GLY A 152 1.95 -12.08 12.91
CA GLY A 152 2.16 -10.84 13.65
C GLY A 152 0.86 -10.17 14.09
N ALA A 153 0.77 -8.86 13.96
CA ALA A 153 -0.43 -8.08 14.32
C ALA A 153 -1.67 -8.39 13.44
N HIS A 154 -1.49 -9.07 12.29
CA HIS A 154 -2.58 -9.41 11.35
C HIS A 154 -3.24 -10.76 11.63
N ALA A 155 -2.73 -11.55 12.59
CA ALA A 155 -3.27 -12.87 12.93
C ALA A 155 -3.05 -13.23 14.41
N ASP A 156 -4.01 -13.93 15.01
CA ASP A 156 -3.86 -14.51 16.37
C ASP A 156 -3.21 -15.90 16.25
N ASN A 157 -1.89 -15.91 15.97
CA ASN A 157 -1.07 -17.12 15.83
C ASN A 157 0.36 -16.86 16.32
N SER A 158 1.24 -17.89 16.23
CA SER A 158 2.63 -17.84 16.71
C SER A 158 3.65 -17.35 15.68
N VAL A 159 3.22 -16.91 14.50
CA VAL A 159 4.11 -16.39 13.45
C VAL A 159 4.45 -14.93 13.72
N ASP A 160 5.74 -14.58 13.85
CA ASP A 160 6.14 -13.21 14.21
C ASP A 160 5.96 -12.21 13.08
N PHE A 161 6.18 -12.62 11.82
CA PHE A 161 6.10 -11.74 10.65
C PHE A 161 4.66 -11.56 10.18
N GLN A 162 4.35 -10.32 9.79
CA GLN A 162 2.97 -9.89 9.56
C GLN A 162 2.39 -10.40 8.25
N GLU A 163 3.17 -10.37 7.14
CA GLU A 163 2.67 -10.72 5.81
C GLU A 163 3.66 -11.55 4.99
N PHE A 164 3.12 -12.58 4.36
CA PHE A 164 3.83 -13.41 3.39
C PHE A 164 3.10 -13.32 2.06
N MET A 165 3.79 -12.73 1.09
CA MET A 165 3.22 -12.37 -0.20
C MET A 165 3.79 -13.20 -1.34
N ILE A 166 2.97 -13.43 -2.36
CA ILE A 166 3.38 -13.96 -3.66
C ILE A 166 3.37 -12.88 -4.71
N MET A 167 4.35 -12.93 -5.62
CA MET A 167 4.53 -11.98 -6.73
C MET A 167 4.67 -12.75 -8.04
N PRO A 168 3.67 -12.75 -8.94
CA PRO A 168 3.73 -13.42 -10.25
C PRO A 168 4.61 -12.63 -11.24
N VAL A 169 5.92 -12.59 -10.98
CA VAL A 169 6.92 -11.78 -11.72
C VAL A 169 7.24 -12.32 -13.12
N GLY A 170 6.97 -13.60 -13.37
CA GLY A 170 7.18 -14.26 -14.67
C GLY A 170 5.97 -14.15 -15.61
N ALA A 171 4.84 -13.62 -15.16
CA ALA A 171 3.63 -13.54 -15.97
C ALA A 171 3.79 -12.58 -17.16
N PRO A 172 3.17 -12.87 -18.32
CA PRO A 172 3.30 -12.04 -19.51
C PRO A 172 2.38 -10.80 -19.52
N SER A 173 1.39 -10.74 -18.64
CA SER A 173 0.40 -9.66 -18.54
C SER A 173 -0.15 -9.57 -17.13
N PHE A 174 -0.86 -8.47 -16.81
CA PHE A 174 -1.50 -8.31 -15.51
C PHE A 174 -2.61 -9.36 -15.30
N SER A 175 -3.44 -9.61 -16.31
CA SER A 175 -4.51 -10.63 -16.24
C SER A 175 -3.95 -12.01 -15.95
N GLU A 176 -2.83 -12.41 -16.57
CA GLU A 176 -2.15 -13.67 -16.26
C GLU A 176 -1.53 -13.66 -14.86
N ALA A 177 -0.92 -12.54 -14.44
CA ALA A 177 -0.38 -12.42 -13.09
C ALA A 177 -1.49 -12.61 -12.03
N LEU A 178 -2.65 -12.00 -12.24
CA LEU A 178 -3.80 -12.18 -11.34
C LEU A 178 -4.31 -13.63 -11.35
N ARG A 179 -4.37 -14.28 -12.52
CA ARG A 179 -4.75 -15.70 -12.62
C ARG A 179 -3.79 -16.59 -11.86
N TRP A 180 -2.47 -16.45 -12.10
CA TRP A 180 -1.44 -17.25 -11.44
C TRP A 180 -1.49 -17.08 -9.91
N GLY A 181 -1.61 -15.84 -9.44
CA GLY A 181 -1.73 -15.56 -8.02
C GLY A 181 -2.99 -16.17 -7.39
N THR A 182 -4.13 -16.11 -8.11
CA THR A 182 -5.40 -16.70 -7.65
C THR A 182 -5.33 -18.23 -7.61
N GLU A 183 -4.77 -18.88 -8.62
CA GLU A 183 -4.57 -20.34 -8.65
C GLU A 183 -3.65 -20.78 -7.50
N THR A 184 -2.56 -20.05 -7.26
CA THR A 184 -1.65 -20.31 -6.13
C THR A 184 -2.35 -20.12 -4.78
N TYR A 185 -3.18 -19.07 -4.62
CA TYR A 185 -3.98 -18.86 -3.41
C TYR A 185 -4.93 -20.04 -3.12
N HIS A 186 -5.58 -20.58 -4.15
CA HIS A 186 -6.43 -21.77 -3.99
C HIS A 186 -5.63 -23.03 -3.74
N ALA A 187 -4.46 -23.20 -4.34
CA ALA A 187 -3.53 -24.30 -4.03
C ALA A 187 -3.05 -24.25 -2.57
N LEU A 188 -2.70 -23.03 -2.08
CA LEU A 188 -2.33 -22.83 -0.65
C LEU A 188 -3.46 -23.28 0.28
N ARG A 189 -4.71 -22.93 -0.02
CA ARG A 189 -5.86 -23.41 0.76
C ARG A 189 -5.94 -24.94 0.79
N GLY A 190 -5.66 -25.60 -0.34
CA GLY A 190 -5.59 -27.06 -0.43
C GLY A 190 -4.49 -27.65 0.44
N VAL A 191 -3.28 -27.10 0.38
CA VAL A 191 -2.13 -27.50 1.19
C VAL A 191 -2.43 -27.36 2.70
N LEU A 192 -2.97 -26.22 3.12
CA LEU A 192 -3.37 -25.98 4.52
C LEU A 192 -4.43 -26.97 4.99
N SER A 193 -5.49 -27.19 4.20
CA SER A 193 -6.56 -28.14 4.52
C SER A 193 -6.05 -29.57 4.66
N ALA A 194 -5.14 -30.02 3.78
CA ALA A 194 -4.55 -31.35 3.82
C ALA A 194 -3.69 -31.57 5.09
N ARG A 195 -3.16 -30.51 5.66
CA ARG A 195 -2.40 -30.54 6.92
C ARG A 195 -3.27 -30.32 8.17
N GLY A 196 -4.58 -30.12 8.01
CA GLY A 196 -5.50 -29.81 9.12
C GLY A 196 -5.29 -28.41 9.71
N LEU A 197 -4.64 -27.50 8.97
CA LEU A 197 -4.40 -26.12 9.38
C LEU A 197 -5.60 -25.22 9.04
N SER A 198 -5.72 -24.08 9.74
CA SER A 198 -6.80 -23.12 9.52
C SER A 198 -6.75 -22.52 8.10
N THR A 199 -7.92 -22.45 7.47
CA THR A 199 -8.14 -21.71 6.22
C THR A 199 -9.04 -20.49 6.41
N ALA A 200 -9.20 -20.02 7.67
CA ALA A 200 -9.82 -18.75 7.96
C ALA A 200 -8.91 -17.62 7.44
N VAL A 201 -9.54 -16.54 6.99
CA VAL A 201 -8.81 -15.40 6.40
C VAL A 201 -8.82 -14.21 7.34
N GLY A 202 -7.70 -13.47 7.35
CA GLY A 202 -7.53 -12.22 8.05
C GLY A 202 -8.15 -11.02 7.32
N ASP A 203 -7.86 -9.82 7.82
CA ASP A 203 -8.42 -8.56 7.32
C ASP A 203 -8.07 -8.29 5.86
N GLU A 204 -6.94 -8.77 5.39
CA GLU A 204 -6.46 -8.57 4.01
C GLU A 204 -6.72 -9.77 3.08
N GLY A 205 -7.45 -10.78 3.57
CA GLY A 205 -7.85 -11.95 2.81
C GLY A 205 -6.83 -13.10 2.78
N GLY A 206 -5.63 -12.92 3.35
CA GLY A 206 -4.64 -13.99 3.55
C GLY A 206 -5.06 -14.98 4.63
N PHE A 207 -4.61 -16.25 4.53
CA PHE A 207 -4.87 -17.27 5.54
C PHE A 207 -4.05 -17.00 6.82
N ALA A 208 -4.57 -17.42 7.95
CA ALA A 208 -3.96 -17.22 9.26
C ALA A 208 -3.77 -18.56 10.01
N PRO A 209 -2.94 -19.50 9.48
CA PRO A 209 -2.65 -20.75 10.18
C PRO A 209 -1.69 -20.51 11.35
N ASP A 210 -1.75 -21.40 12.36
CA ASP A 210 -0.74 -21.48 13.39
C ASP A 210 0.46 -22.32 12.89
N LEU A 211 1.65 -21.73 12.87
CA LEU A 211 2.85 -22.35 12.31
C LEU A 211 4.02 -22.29 13.30
N ALA A 212 4.95 -23.23 13.18
CA ALA A 212 6.06 -23.39 14.11
C ALA A 212 7.17 -22.31 13.96
N SER A 213 7.23 -21.61 12.83
CA SER A 213 8.23 -20.58 12.55
C SER A 213 7.85 -19.73 11.33
N ASN A 214 8.54 -18.60 11.17
CA ASN A 214 8.41 -17.74 9.97
C ASN A 214 8.84 -18.50 8.69
N GLU A 215 9.88 -19.32 8.76
CA GLU A 215 10.33 -20.12 7.61
C GLU A 215 9.35 -21.23 7.22
N ALA A 216 8.55 -21.74 8.17
CA ALA A 216 7.48 -22.68 7.86
C ALA A 216 6.41 -22.04 6.95
N ALA A 217 6.12 -20.74 7.12
CA ALA A 217 5.24 -20.01 6.25
C ALA A 217 5.81 -19.87 4.82
N ILE A 218 7.10 -19.54 4.70
CA ILE A 218 7.78 -19.48 3.39
C ILE A 218 7.72 -20.83 2.69
N THR A 219 7.99 -21.93 3.42
CA THR A 219 7.95 -23.28 2.87
C THR A 219 6.55 -23.66 2.36
N LEU A 220 5.50 -23.27 3.08
CA LEU A 220 4.11 -23.47 2.63
C LEU A 220 3.79 -22.73 1.34
N LEU A 221 4.33 -21.50 1.17
CA LEU A 221 4.16 -20.76 -0.08
C LEU A 221 4.86 -21.48 -1.24
N LEU A 222 6.07 -21.99 -1.04
CA LEU A 222 6.79 -22.74 -2.08
C LEU A 222 5.99 -23.98 -2.50
N GLU A 223 5.46 -24.76 -1.56
CA GLU A 223 4.60 -25.91 -1.86
C GLU A 223 3.33 -25.49 -2.62
N ALA A 224 2.73 -24.37 -2.24
CA ALA A 224 1.52 -23.89 -2.92
C ALA A 224 1.80 -23.45 -4.36
N ILE A 225 2.96 -22.80 -4.61
CA ILE A 225 3.40 -22.40 -5.95
C ILE A 225 3.63 -23.66 -6.82
N ASP A 226 4.36 -24.66 -6.29
CA ASP A 226 4.58 -25.94 -6.98
C ASP A 226 3.27 -26.69 -7.23
N ALA A 227 2.37 -26.74 -6.24
CA ALA A 227 1.07 -27.40 -6.37
C ALA A 227 0.13 -26.70 -7.39
N ALA A 228 0.32 -25.41 -7.61
CA ALA A 228 -0.37 -24.66 -8.66
C ALA A 228 0.27 -24.86 -10.05
N GLY A 229 1.41 -25.53 -10.15
CA GLY A 229 2.10 -25.82 -11.40
C GLY A 229 3.04 -24.69 -11.88
N PHE A 230 3.46 -23.81 -10.98
CA PHE A 230 4.39 -22.71 -11.27
C PHE A 230 5.77 -22.98 -10.64
N THR A 231 6.80 -22.37 -11.19
CA THR A 231 8.18 -22.46 -10.71
C THR A 231 8.45 -21.37 -9.65
N PRO A 232 8.74 -21.74 -8.37
CA PRO A 232 9.13 -20.76 -7.37
C PRO A 232 10.36 -19.94 -7.81
N GLY A 233 10.27 -18.63 -7.66
CA GLY A 233 11.34 -17.72 -8.04
C GLY A 233 11.26 -17.23 -9.48
N ASP A 234 11.04 -18.10 -10.44
CA ASP A 234 10.99 -17.73 -11.86
C ASP A 234 9.61 -17.22 -12.27
N ASP A 235 8.56 -18.01 -12.05
CA ASP A 235 7.18 -17.63 -12.34
C ASP A 235 6.60 -16.76 -11.23
N ILE A 236 6.69 -17.25 -10.01
CA ILE A 236 6.15 -16.59 -8.80
C ILE A 236 7.26 -16.49 -7.75
N ALA A 237 7.63 -15.28 -7.41
CA ALA A 237 8.57 -14.98 -6.33
C ALA A 237 7.82 -14.69 -5.02
N ILE A 238 8.57 -14.62 -3.91
CA ILE A 238 8.07 -14.32 -2.57
C ILE A 238 8.48 -12.90 -2.18
N ALA A 239 7.56 -12.18 -1.53
CA ALA A 239 7.84 -10.95 -0.82
C ALA A 239 7.38 -11.09 0.64
N LEU A 240 8.06 -10.40 1.54
CA LEU A 240 7.78 -10.42 2.98
C LEU A 240 7.53 -9.00 3.48
N ASP A 241 6.59 -8.88 4.41
CA ASP A 241 6.43 -7.71 5.26
C ASP A 241 6.44 -8.20 6.72
N PRO A 242 7.61 -8.22 7.36
CA PRO A 242 7.72 -8.62 8.75
C PRO A 242 7.24 -7.56 9.73
N ALA A 243 7.12 -6.28 9.33
CA ALA A 243 6.73 -5.14 10.17
C ALA A 243 7.50 -5.13 11.50
N VAL A 244 8.84 -5.21 11.44
CA VAL A 244 9.67 -5.49 12.63
C VAL A 244 9.69 -4.36 13.67
N SER A 245 9.14 -3.17 13.38
CA SER A 245 8.91 -2.14 14.39
C SER A 245 8.05 -2.66 15.55
N GLU A 246 7.07 -3.54 15.28
CA GLU A 246 6.18 -4.16 16.26
C GLU A 246 6.93 -5.12 17.24
N ILE A 247 8.02 -5.72 16.79
CA ILE A 247 8.83 -6.67 17.57
C ILE A 247 10.16 -6.08 18.06
N HIS A 248 10.43 -4.80 17.75
CA HIS A 248 11.61 -4.07 18.21
C HIS A 248 11.37 -3.44 19.57
N ARG A 249 12.17 -3.81 20.57
CA ARG A 249 12.14 -3.26 21.92
C ARG A 249 13.51 -3.32 22.58
N ASP A 250 13.84 -2.31 23.37
CA ASP A 250 15.13 -2.22 24.08
C ASP A 250 16.37 -2.37 23.17
N GLY A 251 16.27 -1.88 21.92
CA GLY A 251 17.36 -1.94 20.93
C GLY A 251 17.61 -3.33 20.33
N SER A 252 16.66 -4.24 20.44
CA SER A 252 16.73 -5.63 19.93
C SER A 252 15.42 -6.06 19.29
N TYR A 253 15.48 -7.05 18.41
CA TYR A 253 14.34 -7.65 17.71
C TYR A 253 13.95 -8.96 18.38
N HIS A 254 12.70 -9.06 18.84
CA HIS A 254 12.18 -10.19 19.61
C HIS A 254 11.27 -11.05 18.74
N LEU A 255 11.78 -12.14 18.23
CA LEU A 255 11.03 -13.18 17.53
C LEU A 255 10.43 -14.12 18.60
N ASP A 256 9.35 -13.67 19.24
CA ASP A 256 8.77 -14.34 20.39
C ASP A 256 8.21 -15.72 20.02
N GLY A 257 7.63 -15.88 18.81
CA GLY A 257 7.16 -17.16 18.28
C GLY A 257 8.28 -18.19 18.05
N GLU A 258 9.51 -17.73 17.80
CA GLU A 258 10.70 -18.58 17.66
C GLU A 258 11.56 -18.64 18.92
N GLY A 259 11.22 -17.85 19.96
CA GLY A 259 11.99 -17.77 21.22
C GLY A 259 13.39 -17.19 21.03
N ARG A 260 13.57 -16.23 20.12
CA ARG A 260 14.86 -15.63 19.75
C ARG A 260 14.86 -14.12 19.98
N VAL A 261 16.00 -13.60 20.39
CA VAL A 261 16.26 -12.15 20.46
C VAL A 261 17.49 -11.86 19.61
N LEU A 262 17.39 -10.93 18.70
CA LEU A 262 18.42 -10.56 17.73
C LEU A 262 18.85 -9.11 17.90
N THR A 263 20.14 -8.86 17.87
CA THR A 263 20.69 -7.48 17.68
C THR A 263 20.41 -7.01 16.26
N PRO A 264 20.55 -5.69 15.95
CA PRO A 264 20.43 -5.18 14.58
C PRO A 264 21.32 -5.92 13.56
N ASP A 265 22.58 -6.20 13.91
CA ASP A 265 23.50 -6.93 13.02
C ASP A 265 23.05 -8.37 12.79
N GLU A 266 22.56 -9.04 13.83
CA GLU A 266 22.01 -10.40 13.72
C GLU A 266 20.72 -10.45 12.90
N MET A 267 19.89 -9.39 12.98
CA MET A 267 18.69 -9.28 12.16
C MET A 267 19.04 -9.04 10.67
N ALA A 268 20.02 -8.22 10.37
CA ALA A 268 20.52 -8.06 9.00
C ALA A 268 21.09 -9.38 8.45
N ALA A 269 21.87 -10.13 9.26
CA ALA A 269 22.37 -11.47 8.90
C ALA A 269 21.24 -12.50 8.73
N TYR A 270 20.16 -12.39 9.52
CA TYR A 270 18.97 -13.22 9.35
C TYR A 270 18.34 -13.02 7.97
N TRP A 271 18.16 -11.76 7.54
CA TRP A 271 17.62 -11.46 6.22
C TRP A 271 18.55 -11.89 5.08
N GLU A 272 19.86 -11.72 5.24
CA GLU A 272 20.82 -12.22 4.26
C GLU A 272 20.70 -13.74 4.06
N ARG A 273 20.54 -14.51 5.14
CA ARG A 273 20.33 -15.96 5.07
C ARG A 273 19.00 -16.30 4.38
N ILE A 274 17.91 -15.60 4.71
CA ILE A 274 16.60 -15.81 4.07
C ILE A 274 16.67 -15.60 2.57
N VAL A 275 17.25 -14.48 2.11
CA VAL A 275 17.37 -14.15 0.68
C VAL A 275 18.31 -15.13 -0.05
N ASN A 276 19.34 -15.67 0.63
CA ASN A 276 20.22 -16.68 0.05
C ASN A 276 19.59 -18.08 -0.02
N THR A 277 18.58 -18.36 0.79
CA THR A 277 17.97 -19.70 0.92
C THR A 277 16.68 -19.82 0.08
N TYR A 278 15.91 -18.76 0.01
CA TYR A 278 14.56 -18.76 -0.56
C TYR A 278 14.44 -17.73 -1.69
N PRO A 279 13.52 -17.88 -2.64
CA PRO A 279 13.30 -16.93 -3.73
C PRO A 279 12.56 -15.66 -3.26
N VAL A 280 13.07 -15.06 -2.18
CA VAL A 280 12.57 -13.80 -1.62
C VAL A 280 13.22 -12.65 -2.39
N VAL A 281 12.39 -11.83 -3.03
CA VAL A 281 12.83 -10.73 -3.90
C VAL A 281 12.52 -9.35 -3.34
N SER A 282 11.71 -9.28 -2.28
CA SER A 282 11.33 -8.01 -1.63
C SER A 282 11.10 -8.23 -0.14
N ILE A 283 11.61 -7.32 0.69
CA ILE A 283 11.39 -7.25 2.13
C ILE A 283 10.96 -5.82 2.45
N GLU A 284 9.78 -5.69 3.05
CA GLU A 284 9.23 -4.44 3.56
C GLU A 284 9.53 -4.36 5.06
N ASP A 285 9.94 -3.20 5.54
CA ASP A 285 10.24 -2.92 6.95
C ASP A 285 11.00 -4.05 7.68
N GLY A 286 12.11 -4.47 7.04
CA GLY A 286 13.01 -5.49 7.59
C GLY A 286 13.84 -5.02 8.79
N MET A 287 13.83 -3.72 9.09
CA MET A 287 14.39 -3.09 10.28
C MET A 287 13.37 -2.07 10.82
N ALA A 288 13.47 -1.73 12.12
CA ALA A 288 12.57 -0.78 12.76
C ALA A 288 12.66 0.63 12.15
N GLU A 289 11.56 1.39 12.22
CA GLU A 289 11.36 2.69 11.54
C GLU A 289 12.38 3.78 11.90
N ASP A 290 13.02 3.68 13.07
CA ASP A 290 14.07 4.62 13.52
C ASP A 290 15.46 3.97 13.68
N ASP A 291 15.61 2.68 13.35
CA ASP A 291 16.91 1.99 13.33
C ASP A 291 17.67 2.24 12.01
N TRP A 292 18.06 3.49 11.78
CA TRP A 292 18.73 3.90 10.54
C TRP A 292 20.08 3.22 10.30
N ASP A 293 20.81 2.88 11.36
CA ASP A 293 22.08 2.16 11.27
C ASP A 293 21.85 0.70 10.88
N GLY A 294 20.83 0.04 11.45
CA GLY A 294 20.40 -1.28 11.05
C GLY A 294 19.92 -1.34 9.60
N TRP A 295 19.15 -0.34 9.16
CA TRP A 295 18.75 -0.20 7.75
C TRP A 295 19.94 -0.04 6.82
N ALA A 296 20.96 0.74 7.21
CA ALA A 296 22.19 0.90 6.42
C ALA A 296 22.95 -0.44 6.31
N ALA A 297 23.07 -1.18 7.42
CA ALA A 297 23.67 -2.50 7.44
C ALA A 297 22.92 -3.51 6.55
N LEU A 298 21.58 -3.55 6.66
CA LEU A 298 20.73 -4.40 5.82
C LEU A 298 20.88 -4.04 4.34
N THR A 299 20.85 -2.75 4.00
CA THR A 299 20.98 -2.29 2.61
C THR A 299 22.35 -2.68 2.03
N ALA A 300 23.42 -2.53 2.82
CA ALA A 300 24.76 -2.95 2.40
C ALA A 300 24.86 -4.47 2.19
N ALA A 301 24.14 -5.27 2.98
CA ALA A 301 24.19 -6.73 2.93
C ALA A 301 23.45 -7.32 1.72
N ILE A 302 22.26 -6.79 1.38
CA ILE A 302 21.38 -7.43 0.38
C ILE A 302 20.71 -6.45 -0.60
N GLY A 303 20.92 -5.14 -0.48
CA GLY A 303 20.24 -4.14 -1.33
C GLY A 303 20.60 -4.20 -2.81
N ASP A 304 21.65 -4.91 -3.19
CA ASP A 304 22.07 -5.16 -4.57
C ASP A 304 21.29 -6.32 -5.25
N ARG A 305 20.58 -7.15 -4.48
CA ARG A 305 19.89 -8.36 -4.97
C ARG A 305 18.45 -8.52 -4.45
N CYS A 306 18.03 -7.70 -3.50
CA CYS A 306 16.69 -7.73 -2.92
C CYS A 306 16.11 -6.31 -2.86
N GLN A 307 14.84 -6.18 -3.19
CA GLN A 307 14.10 -4.94 -2.97
C GLN A 307 13.88 -4.74 -1.48
N LEU A 308 14.28 -3.60 -0.95
CA LEU A 308 14.10 -3.19 0.43
C LEU A 308 13.12 -2.02 0.48
N VAL A 309 11.90 -2.29 0.94
CA VAL A 309 10.79 -1.34 0.93
C VAL A 309 10.67 -0.69 2.30
N GLY A 310 10.69 0.64 2.34
CA GLY A 310 10.37 1.39 3.56
C GLY A 310 8.90 1.79 3.56
N ASP A 311 8.11 1.22 4.50
CA ASP A 311 6.76 1.66 4.85
C ASP A 311 6.81 2.60 6.06
N ASP A 312 6.94 2.09 7.27
CA ASP A 312 7.06 2.91 8.48
C ASP A 312 8.33 3.77 8.48
N LEU A 313 9.40 3.30 7.83
CA LEU A 313 10.62 4.07 7.64
C LEU A 313 10.36 5.40 6.92
N PHE A 314 9.53 5.42 5.88
CA PHE A 314 9.32 6.59 5.02
C PHE A 314 7.94 7.23 5.15
N VAL A 315 6.93 6.52 5.58
CA VAL A 315 5.53 6.93 5.75
C VAL A 315 4.99 7.79 4.60
N THR A 316 5.37 7.44 3.36
CA THR A 316 5.04 8.21 2.14
C THR A 316 5.51 9.69 2.19
N ASN A 317 6.40 10.03 3.12
CA ASN A 317 6.86 11.39 3.37
C ASN A 317 8.12 11.72 2.54
N PRO A 318 8.10 12.74 1.64
CA PRO A 318 9.24 13.12 0.82
C PRO A 318 10.49 13.52 1.62
N GLU A 319 10.33 14.08 2.83
CA GLU A 319 11.49 14.48 3.66
C GLU A 319 12.20 13.25 4.25
N ARG A 320 11.44 12.26 4.79
CA ARG A 320 12.00 11.00 5.28
C ARG A 320 12.62 10.18 4.13
N LEU A 321 11.95 10.12 2.97
CA LEU A 321 12.50 9.50 1.77
C LEU A 321 13.80 10.18 1.34
N GLY A 322 13.84 11.52 1.31
CA GLY A 322 15.04 12.29 1.00
C GLY A 322 16.22 11.98 1.93
N ARG A 323 15.96 11.77 3.23
CA ARG A 323 16.96 11.29 4.19
C ARG A 323 17.48 9.90 3.81
N GLY A 324 16.58 8.96 3.50
CA GLY A 324 16.96 7.60 3.09
C GLY A 324 17.83 7.59 1.83
N ILE A 325 17.43 8.38 0.82
CA ILE A 325 18.19 8.55 -0.42
C ILE A 325 19.59 9.10 -0.14
N ALA A 326 19.70 10.17 0.66
CA ALA A 326 20.97 10.79 1.00
C ALA A 326 21.91 9.85 1.78
N SER A 327 21.33 8.93 2.57
CA SER A 327 22.06 7.94 3.37
C SER A 327 22.23 6.59 2.67
N SER A 328 21.72 6.42 1.44
CA SER A 328 21.71 5.16 0.68
C SER A 328 21.06 4.00 1.46
N VAL A 329 19.92 4.27 2.09
CA VAL A 329 19.17 3.35 2.93
C VAL A 329 17.90 2.91 2.22
N ALA A 330 17.62 1.60 2.16
CA ALA A 330 16.57 0.98 1.35
C ALA A 330 16.78 1.20 -0.17
N ASN A 331 15.83 0.80 -1.01
CA ASN A 331 15.85 1.03 -2.45
C ASN A 331 14.43 1.10 -3.06
N SER A 332 13.41 1.11 -2.20
CA SER A 332 12.00 1.19 -2.56
C SER A 332 11.20 1.89 -1.47
N ILE A 333 10.09 2.53 -1.83
CA ILE A 333 9.13 3.12 -0.91
C ILE A 333 7.76 2.45 -1.05
N LEU A 334 7.10 2.17 0.07
CA LEU A 334 5.67 1.89 0.09
C LEU A 334 4.90 3.20 0.06
N VAL A 335 3.85 3.28 -0.75
CA VAL A 335 3.09 4.51 -0.98
C VAL A 335 1.65 4.29 -0.53
N LYS A 336 1.31 4.85 0.63
CA LYS A 336 -0.04 4.83 1.22
C LYS A 336 -0.58 6.26 1.22
N VAL A 337 -1.59 6.54 0.41
CA VAL A 337 -2.12 7.90 0.19
C VAL A 337 -2.54 8.60 1.49
N ASN A 338 -3.03 7.84 2.48
CA ASN A 338 -3.49 8.41 3.75
C ASN A 338 -2.37 8.69 4.75
N GLN A 339 -1.16 8.10 4.60
CA GLN A 339 -0.01 8.41 5.45
C GLN A 339 0.47 9.85 5.29
N ILE A 340 0.26 10.43 4.10
CA ILE A 340 0.65 11.81 3.79
C ILE A 340 -0.55 12.75 3.62
N GLY A 341 -1.70 12.27 3.12
CA GLY A 341 -3.00 12.93 3.20
C GLY A 341 -3.39 13.86 2.05
N THR A 342 -2.61 13.95 0.95
CA THR A 342 -3.04 14.57 -0.31
C THR A 342 -2.48 13.83 -1.52
N LEU A 343 -3.18 13.92 -2.66
CA LEU A 343 -2.72 13.36 -3.93
C LEU A 343 -1.41 14.01 -4.39
N THR A 344 -1.29 15.33 -4.26
CA THR A 344 -0.08 16.07 -4.68
C THR A 344 1.17 15.60 -3.92
N GLU A 345 1.08 15.42 -2.59
CA GLU A 345 2.22 14.95 -1.79
C GLU A 345 2.54 13.49 -2.10
N THR A 346 1.52 12.64 -2.31
CA THR A 346 1.68 11.26 -2.78
C THR A 346 2.47 11.19 -4.09
N LEU A 347 2.05 11.97 -5.10
CA LEU A 347 2.74 12.03 -6.40
C LEU A 347 4.16 12.58 -6.27
N THR A 348 4.39 13.52 -5.35
CA THR A 348 5.73 14.06 -5.08
C THR A 348 6.65 12.99 -4.49
N ALA A 349 6.16 12.15 -3.56
CA ALA A 349 6.94 11.05 -3.01
C ALA A 349 7.32 10.01 -4.08
N VAL A 350 6.37 9.63 -4.96
CA VAL A 350 6.63 8.71 -6.07
C VAL A 350 7.64 9.29 -7.07
N ALA A 351 7.52 10.57 -7.40
CA ALA A 351 8.45 11.25 -8.32
C ALA A 351 9.86 11.27 -7.72
N LEU A 352 10.00 11.67 -6.45
CA LEU A 352 11.28 11.71 -5.75
C LEU A 352 11.95 10.33 -5.71
N ALA A 353 11.19 9.26 -5.43
CA ALA A 353 11.69 7.89 -5.48
C ALA A 353 12.24 7.55 -6.87
N THR A 354 11.44 7.76 -7.91
CA THR A 354 11.78 7.41 -9.29
C THR A 354 12.99 8.18 -9.81
N GLU A 355 13.08 9.48 -9.53
CA GLU A 355 14.19 10.35 -9.93
C GLU A 355 15.52 9.94 -9.27
N ASN A 356 15.46 9.23 -8.14
CA ASN A 356 16.65 8.74 -7.41
C ASN A 356 16.85 7.22 -7.52
N SER A 357 16.28 6.56 -8.53
CA SER A 357 16.42 5.12 -8.80
C SER A 357 15.82 4.21 -7.72
N TYR A 358 14.97 4.73 -6.84
CA TYR A 358 14.13 3.92 -5.97
C TYR A 358 12.89 3.47 -6.73
N THR A 359 12.39 2.27 -6.41
CA THR A 359 11.07 1.84 -6.86
C THR A 359 9.99 2.35 -5.90
N ALA A 360 8.74 2.29 -6.34
CA ALA A 360 7.59 2.62 -5.51
C ALA A 360 6.55 1.50 -5.62
N VAL A 361 5.94 1.15 -4.51
CA VAL A 361 4.85 0.16 -4.42
C VAL A 361 3.60 0.91 -3.98
N MET A 362 2.60 1.01 -4.84
CA MET A 362 1.29 1.58 -4.46
C MET A 362 0.58 0.61 -3.51
N SER A 363 0.11 1.09 -2.36
CA SER A 363 -0.39 0.19 -1.31
C SER A 363 -1.76 0.58 -0.79
N HIS A 364 -2.52 -0.45 -0.41
CA HIS A 364 -3.72 -0.37 0.40
C HIS A 364 -3.40 -0.13 1.89
N ARG A 365 -4.44 -0.14 2.73
CA ARG A 365 -4.33 -0.28 4.18
C ARG A 365 -5.10 -1.52 4.66
N SER A 366 -4.91 -1.89 5.92
CA SER A 366 -5.66 -3.01 6.54
C SER A 366 -7.17 -2.73 6.59
N GLY A 367 -7.60 -1.51 6.87
CA GLY A 367 -8.97 -1.05 6.72
C GLY A 367 -9.21 -0.40 5.36
N GLU A 368 -9.86 -1.10 4.48
CA GLU A 368 -10.18 -0.67 3.11
C GLU A 368 -11.68 -0.52 2.90
N THR A 369 -12.03 0.02 1.74
CA THR A 369 -13.38 0.12 1.23
C THR A 369 -13.44 -0.45 -0.19
N GLU A 370 -14.56 -0.33 -0.88
CA GLU A 370 -14.66 -0.63 -2.31
C GLU A 370 -13.99 0.38 -3.24
N ASP A 371 -13.45 1.49 -2.69
CA ASP A 371 -12.69 2.47 -3.46
C ASP A 371 -11.49 1.81 -4.16
N ALA A 372 -11.30 2.11 -5.44
CA ALA A 372 -10.25 1.54 -6.27
C ALA A 372 -9.22 2.57 -6.76
N THR A 373 -9.20 3.77 -6.20
CA THR A 373 -8.35 4.89 -6.62
C THR A 373 -6.86 4.49 -6.70
N ILE A 374 -6.36 3.70 -5.74
CA ILE A 374 -4.95 3.26 -5.76
C ILE A 374 -4.59 2.42 -6.99
N ALA A 375 -5.54 1.71 -7.60
CA ALA A 375 -5.32 0.98 -8.84
C ALA A 375 -5.07 1.94 -10.02
N ASP A 376 -5.87 3.01 -10.12
CA ASP A 376 -5.65 4.08 -11.09
C ASP A 376 -4.33 4.81 -10.84
N LEU A 377 -3.98 5.10 -9.56
CA LEU A 377 -2.73 5.77 -9.21
C LEU A 377 -1.49 4.93 -9.53
N ALA A 378 -1.55 3.60 -9.34
CA ALA A 378 -0.47 2.70 -9.71
C ALA A 378 -0.14 2.79 -11.21
N VAL A 379 -1.18 2.83 -12.06
CA VAL A 379 -1.00 2.99 -13.52
C VAL A 379 -0.64 4.43 -13.89
N ALA A 380 -1.26 5.43 -13.24
CA ALA A 380 -0.99 6.84 -13.48
C ALA A 380 0.49 7.19 -13.29
N THR A 381 1.10 6.65 -12.25
CA THR A 381 2.51 6.88 -11.89
C THR A 381 3.49 5.95 -12.61
N ASN A 382 3.00 4.90 -13.30
CA ASN A 382 3.83 3.81 -13.82
C ASN A 382 4.78 3.22 -12.78
N CYS A 383 4.40 3.20 -11.49
CA CYS A 383 5.27 2.71 -10.42
C CYS A 383 5.63 1.22 -10.58
N GLY A 384 4.78 0.46 -11.26
CA GLY A 384 5.06 -0.91 -11.67
C GLY A 384 4.77 -1.97 -10.62
N GLN A 385 4.33 -1.60 -9.41
CA GLN A 385 4.02 -2.52 -8.33
C GLN A 385 2.80 -2.05 -7.53
N ILE A 386 2.00 -3.00 -7.03
CA ILE A 386 0.86 -2.73 -6.15
C ILE A 386 0.76 -3.79 -5.05
N LYS A 387 0.60 -3.36 -3.80
CA LYS A 387 0.29 -4.20 -2.64
C LYS A 387 -1.15 -3.93 -2.23
N THR A 388 -2.06 -4.88 -2.47
CA THR A 388 -3.48 -4.67 -2.19
C THR A 388 -4.20 -5.93 -1.66
N GLY A 389 -3.47 -6.72 -0.86
CA GLY A 389 -3.99 -7.90 -0.16
C GLY A 389 -4.11 -9.14 -1.03
N ALA A 390 -4.77 -10.17 -0.52
CA ALA A 390 -5.04 -11.41 -1.23
C ALA A 390 -6.09 -11.22 -2.35
N PRO A 391 -6.16 -12.15 -3.34
CA PRO A 391 -7.23 -12.15 -4.34
C PRO A 391 -8.57 -12.67 -3.75
N CYS A 392 -8.92 -12.15 -2.59
CA CYS A 392 -10.08 -12.53 -1.79
C CYS A 392 -10.59 -11.29 -1.03
N ARG A 393 -11.88 -11.24 -0.67
CA ARG A 393 -12.62 -10.11 -0.09
C ARG A 393 -12.83 -8.96 -1.09
N SER A 394 -14.04 -8.41 -1.12
CA SER A 394 -14.46 -7.41 -2.12
C SER A 394 -13.65 -6.13 -2.08
N ASP A 395 -13.24 -5.72 -0.87
CA ASP A 395 -12.41 -4.55 -0.62
C ASP A 395 -11.01 -4.63 -1.27
N ARG A 396 -10.48 -5.84 -1.44
CA ARG A 396 -9.21 -6.12 -2.15
C ARG A 396 -9.46 -6.35 -3.64
N VAL A 397 -10.39 -7.23 -3.97
CA VAL A 397 -10.72 -7.63 -5.36
C VAL A 397 -11.20 -6.44 -6.20
N ALA A 398 -11.81 -5.42 -5.60
CA ALA A 398 -12.19 -4.18 -6.30
C ALA A 398 -11.02 -3.54 -7.04
N LYS A 399 -9.83 -3.48 -6.41
CA LYS A 399 -8.60 -2.91 -6.98
C LYS A 399 -8.07 -3.78 -8.13
N TYR A 400 -8.04 -5.10 -7.95
CA TYR A 400 -7.65 -6.05 -9.01
C TYR A 400 -8.60 -5.97 -10.21
N ASN A 401 -9.90 -5.94 -9.98
CA ASN A 401 -10.91 -5.78 -11.04
C ASN A 401 -10.78 -4.43 -11.77
N ARG A 402 -10.40 -3.36 -11.06
CA ARG A 402 -10.12 -2.07 -11.70
C ARG A 402 -8.91 -2.16 -12.63
N LEU A 403 -7.83 -2.81 -12.20
CA LEU A 403 -6.64 -3.03 -13.03
C LEU A 403 -6.93 -3.88 -14.28
N LEU A 404 -7.77 -4.91 -14.18
CA LEU A 404 -8.22 -5.68 -15.37
C LEU A 404 -8.98 -4.79 -16.37
N ARG A 405 -9.82 -3.87 -15.88
CA ARG A 405 -10.52 -2.91 -16.75
C ARG A 405 -9.53 -1.96 -17.41
N ILE A 406 -8.54 -1.44 -16.66
CA ILE A 406 -7.50 -0.57 -17.21
C ILE A 406 -6.66 -1.31 -18.26
N GLU A 407 -6.29 -2.58 -18.01
CA GLU A 407 -5.58 -3.40 -19.02
C GLU A 407 -6.41 -3.53 -20.30
N SER A 408 -7.70 -3.79 -20.18
CA SER A 408 -8.62 -3.85 -21.33
C SER A 408 -8.78 -2.51 -22.04
N GLU A 409 -8.85 -1.39 -21.31
CA GLU A 409 -8.94 -0.04 -21.88
C GLU A 409 -7.65 0.34 -22.65
N LEU A 410 -6.49 -0.07 -22.17
CA LEU A 410 -5.20 0.16 -22.80
C LEU A 410 -4.96 -0.76 -24.02
N GLY A 411 -5.53 -1.97 -24.02
CA GLY A 411 -5.36 -2.95 -25.08
C GLY A 411 -3.89 -3.24 -25.37
N SER A 412 -3.46 -3.10 -26.62
CA SER A 412 -2.06 -3.36 -27.03
C SER A 412 -1.04 -2.34 -26.48
N ALA A 413 -1.48 -1.24 -25.88
CA ALA A 413 -0.61 -0.28 -25.23
C ALA A 413 -0.28 -0.64 -23.79
N ALA A 414 -1.00 -1.61 -23.20
CA ALA A 414 -0.73 -2.08 -21.85
C ALA A 414 0.69 -2.72 -21.78
N ALA A 415 1.45 -2.31 -20.79
CA ALA A 415 2.77 -2.88 -20.51
C ALA A 415 2.77 -3.53 -19.14
N PHE A 416 3.35 -4.72 -19.05
CA PHE A 416 3.58 -5.41 -17.78
C PHE A 416 5.06 -5.76 -17.69
N ARG A 417 5.75 -5.24 -16.67
CA ARG A 417 7.22 -5.33 -16.58
C ARG A 417 7.71 -6.59 -15.86
N GLY A 418 6.83 -7.31 -15.17
CA GLY A 418 7.22 -8.48 -14.39
C GLY A 418 8.37 -8.15 -13.44
N ARG A 419 9.38 -9.02 -13.39
CA ARG A 419 10.56 -8.85 -12.53
C ARG A 419 11.30 -7.51 -12.72
N ALA A 420 11.29 -6.92 -13.92
CA ALA A 420 11.94 -5.64 -14.19
C ALA A 420 11.25 -4.43 -13.50
N ALA A 421 10.12 -4.65 -12.83
CA ALA A 421 9.47 -3.62 -12.00
C ALA A 421 10.13 -3.46 -10.63
N LEU A 422 10.91 -4.45 -10.16
CA LEU A 422 11.51 -4.48 -8.83
C LEU A 422 12.88 -3.78 -8.81
N ALA A 423 13.31 -3.36 -7.61
CA ALA A 423 14.70 -3.03 -7.30
C ALA A 423 15.48 -4.31 -6.91
N PRO A 424 16.81 -4.37 -7.05
CA PRO A 424 17.60 -3.38 -7.78
C PRO A 424 17.33 -3.46 -9.30
N ARG A 425 17.27 -2.31 -9.93
CA ARG A 425 17.19 -2.30 -11.41
C ARG A 425 18.57 -2.61 -11.95
N THR A 426 18.79 -3.82 -12.39
CA THR A 426 20.01 -4.14 -13.18
C THR A 426 19.95 -3.33 -14.46
N ASN A 427 20.92 -2.43 -14.64
CA ASN A 427 21.16 -1.82 -15.94
C ASN A 427 21.51 -2.94 -16.93
N GLY A 428 20.52 -3.38 -17.73
CA GLY A 428 20.70 -4.34 -18.82
C GLY A 428 21.41 -3.69 -19.99
#